data_90d25e899c390f271e61b23980e2546c
#
_entry.id   90d25e899c390f271e61b23980e2546c
#
_cell.length_a   1.000
_cell.length_b   1.000
_cell.length_c   1.000
_cell.angle_alpha   90.00
_cell.angle_beta   90.00
_cell.angle_gamma   90.00
#
_symmetry.space_group_name_H-M   'P 1'
#
loop_
_entity.id
_entity.type
_entity.pdbx_description
1 polymer ?
#
loop_
_entity_poly.entity_id
_entity_poly.type
_entity_poly.pdbx_seq_one_letter_code
_entity_poly.pdbx_strand_id
1 'polypeptide(L)' 'MIKHEIKILPQYFLDISKGLKQFELRKNDRDYQVGDLVMLREWNGKEYTGDKMIVGIKYILKDCPQYGLMKGYCIFGW' A
#
# COMPACT_ATOMS: atom_id res chain seq x y z
N MET A 1 13.79 -0.43 -9.45
CA MET A 1 14.15 -1.14 -8.20
C MET A 1 12.97 -1.12 -7.24
N ILE A 2 12.61 -2.27 -6.69
CA ILE A 2 11.54 -2.35 -5.69
C ILE A 2 12.07 -1.79 -4.36
N LYS A 3 11.37 -0.81 -3.81
CA LYS A 3 11.75 -0.16 -2.56
C LYS A 3 11.09 -0.80 -1.35
N HIS A 4 9.87 -1.28 -1.51
CA HIS A 4 9.07 -1.79 -0.40
C HIS A 4 8.35 -3.05 -0.81
N GLU A 5 8.19 -3.99 0.13
CA GLU A 5 7.31 -5.15 -0.02
C GLU A 5 6.33 -5.13 1.12
N ILE A 6 5.04 -5.23 0.83
CA ILE A 6 4.00 -5.20 1.84
C ILE A 6 3.00 -6.33 1.64
N LYS A 7 2.42 -6.77 2.74
CA LYS A 7 1.41 -7.84 2.75
C LYS A 7 0.03 -7.23 2.52
N ILE A 8 -0.74 -7.83 1.63
CA ILE A 8 -2.10 -7.39 1.30
C ILE A 8 -3.05 -8.57 1.51
N LEU A 9 -4.10 -8.37 2.30
CA LEU A 9 -5.11 -9.41 2.49
C LEU A 9 -5.85 -9.71 1.20
N PRO A 10 -6.36 -10.95 1.01
CA PRO A 10 -6.94 -11.36 -0.26
C PRO A 10 -8.09 -10.49 -0.76
N GLN A 11 -8.99 -10.05 0.14
CA GLN A 11 -10.10 -9.19 -0.28
C GLN A 11 -9.64 -7.87 -0.88
N TYR A 12 -8.59 -7.28 -0.31
CA TYR A 12 -8.03 -6.03 -0.83
C TYR A 12 -7.20 -6.27 -2.08
N PHE A 13 -6.45 -7.38 -2.12
CA PHE A 13 -5.66 -7.73 -3.30
C PHE A 13 -6.56 -7.92 -4.52
N LEU A 14 -7.72 -8.55 -4.33
CA LEU A 14 -8.69 -8.73 -5.42
C LEU A 14 -9.16 -7.37 -5.95
N ASP A 15 -9.52 -6.44 -5.07
CA ASP A 15 -9.97 -5.11 -5.48
C ASP A 15 -8.88 -4.33 -6.20
N ILE A 16 -7.63 -4.48 -5.75
CA ILE A 16 -6.48 -3.88 -6.42
C ILE A 16 -6.33 -4.46 -7.83
N SER A 17 -6.43 -5.79 -7.95
CA SER A 17 -6.27 -6.47 -9.24
C SER A 17 -7.33 -6.06 -10.26
N LYS A 18 -8.51 -5.66 -9.78
CA LYS A 18 -9.61 -5.19 -10.62
C LYS A 18 -9.55 -3.69 -10.92
N GLY A 19 -8.56 -2.99 -10.38
CA GLY A 19 -8.45 -1.54 -10.54
C GLY A 19 -9.44 -0.73 -9.70
N LEU A 20 -10.14 -1.38 -8.78
CA LEU A 20 -11.13 -0.72 -7.92
C LEU A 20 -10.48 -0.01 -6.74
N LYS A 21 -9.39 -0.57 -6.21
CA LYS A 21 -8.65 0.02 -5.11
C LYS A 21 -7.28 0.43 -5.61
N GLN A 22 -6.99 1.73 -5.58
CA GLN A 22 -5.74 2.30 -6.09
C GLN A 22 -5.00 3.08 -5.00
N PHE A 23 -5.07 2.61 -3.78
CA PHE A 23 -4.42 3.24 -2.64
C PHE A 23 -4.18 2.22 -1.53
N GLU A 24 -3.29 2.59 -0.59
CA GLU A 24 -3.03 1.82 0.62
C GLU A 24 -2.94 2.75 1.82
N LEU A 25 -3.55 2.34 2.93
CA LEU A 25 -3.44 3.03 4.21
C LEU A 25 -2.47 2.25 5.08
N ARG A 26 -1.37 2.89 5.47
CA ARG A 26 -0.29 2.23 6.21
C ARG A 26 0.31 3.13 7.28
N LYS A 27 0.86 2.52 8.33
CA LYS A 27 1.77 3.21 9.22
C LYS A 27 2.98 3.63 8.38
N ASN A 28 3.38 4.90 8.49
CA ASN A 28 4.49 5.44 7.69
C ASN A 28 5.82 5.12 8.38
N ASP A 29 6.13 3.84 8.49
CA ASP A 29 7.35 3.35 9.14
C ASP A 29 8.43 2.95 8.13
N ARG A 30 8.17 3.13 6.84
CA ARG A 30 9.10 2.79 5.76
C ARG A 30 9.50 3.99 4.92
N ASP A 31 9.15 5.18 5.36
CA ASP A 31 9.46 6.42 4.64
C ASP A 31 9.06 6.36 3.16
N TYR A 32 7.80 6.04 2.90
CA TYR A 32 7.28 5.98 1.54
C TYR A 32 7.42 7.32 0.84
N GLN A 33 7.91 7.30 -0.40
CA GLN A 33 8.14 8.49 -1.22
C GLN A 33 7.42 8.36 -2.56
N VAL A 34 6.99 9.47 -3.12
CA VAL A 34 6.46 9.51 -4.48
C VAL A 34 7.55 9.01 -5.44
N GLY A 35 7.18 8.11 -6.34
CA GLY A 35 8.11 7.47 -7.27
C GLY A 35 8.62 6.12 -6.82
N ASP A 36 8.43 5.76 -5.54
CA ASP A 36 8.86 4.45 -5.05
C ASP A 36 8.04 3.33 -5.69
N LEU A 37 8.70 2.23 -6.02
CA LEU A 37 8.03 1.00 -6.45
C LEU A 37 7.75 0.12 -5.26
N VAL A 38 6.51 -0.34 -5.15
CA VAL A 38 6.02 -1.18 -4.05
C VAL A 38 5.54 -2.50 -4.60
N MET A 39 6.05 -3.59 -4.06
CA MET A 39 5.53 -4.93 -4.35
C MET A 39 4.43 -5.26 -3.35
N LEU A 40 3.22 -5.44 -3.87
CA LEU A 40 2.06 -5.85 -3.10
C LEU A 40 1.97 -7.36 -3.17
N ARG A 41 2.13 -8.04 -2.05
CA ARG A 41 2.12 -9.50 -1.99
C ARG A 41 0.87 -9.99 -1.26
N GLU A 42 0.09 -10.82 -1.94
CA GLU A 42 -1.10 -11.38 -1.30
C GLU A 42 -0.70 -12.30 -0.15
N TRP A 43 -1.32 -12.04 1.01
CA TRP A 43 -1.07 -12.76 2.26
C TRP A 43 -2.41 -13.21 2.83
N ASN A 44 -2.56 -14.52 3.06
CA ASN A 44 -3.84 -15.07 3.52
C ASN A 44 -4.01 -15.08 5.05
N GLY A 45 -3.08 -14.47 5.78
CA GLY A 45 -3.06 -14.47 7.24
C GLY A 45 -2.07 -15.47 7.82
N LYS A 46 -1.57 -16.40 7.02
CA LYS A 46 -0.61 -17.42 7.45
C LYS A 46 0.61 -17.49 6.54
N GLU A 47 0.40 -17.34 5.23
CA GLU A 47 1.48 -17.47 4.25
C GLU A 47 1.16 -16.65 3.00
N TYR A 48 2.18 -16.41 2.20
CA TYR A 48 2.00 -15.78 0.90
C TYR A 48 1.34 -16.78 -0.06
N THR A 49 0.38 -16.29 -0.86
CA THR A 49 -0.31 -17.14 -1.84
C THR A 49 0.50 -17.33 -3.12
N GLY A 50 1.51 -16.49 -3.35
CA GLY A 50 2.28 -16.46 -4.58
C GLY A 50 1.88 -15.36 -5.53
N ASP A 51 0.70 -14.77 -5.37
CA ASP A 51 0.26 -13.65 -6.20
C ASP A 51 0.85 -12.36 -5.69
N LYS A 52 1.24 -11.49 -6.64
CA LYS A 52 1.86 -10.21 -6.34
C LYS A 52 1.64 -9.22 -7.48
N MET A 53 1.73 -7.94 -7.14
CA MET A 53 1.65 -6.84 -8.10
C MET A 53 2.67 -5.79 -7.72
N ILE A 54 3.13 -5.02 -8.71
CA ILE A 54 4.04 -3.90 -8.48
C ILE A 54 3.31 -2.62 -8.86
N VAL A 55 3.32 -1.65 -7.95
CA VAL A 55 2.72 -0.33 -8.18
C VAL A 55 3.75 0.76 -7.92
N GLY A 56 3.60 1.88 -8.61
CA GLY A 56 4.43 3.06 -8.38
C GLY A 56 3.64 4.12 -7.63
N ILE A 57 4.19 4.63 -6.55
CA ILE A 57 3.51 5.65 -5.75
C ILE A 57 3.47 6.96 -6.54
N LYS A 58 2.26 7.48 -6.75
CA LYS A 58 2.04 8.76 -7.43
C LYS A 58 1.72 9.89 -6.47
N TYR A 59 1.11 9.57 -5.33
CA TYR A 59 0.70 10.56 -4.35
C TYR A 59 0.78 9.98 -2.95
N ILE A 60 1.12 10.82 -1.97
CA ILE A 60 1.12 10.44 -0.55
C ILE A 60 0.37 11.50 0.23
N LEU A 61 -0.60 11.07 1.04
CA LEU A 61 -1.29 11.90 2.00
C LEU A 61 -0.82 11.53 3.40
N LYS A 62 -0.34 12.52 4.15
CA LYS A 62 0.14 12.32 5.52
C LYS A 62 0.09 13.63 6.28
N ASP A 63 0.36 13.57 7.59
CA ASP A 63 0.46 14.76 8.45
C ASP A 63 -0.80 15.62 8.45
N CYS A 64 -1.98 14.97 8.39
CA CYS A 64 -3.26 15.65 8.37
C CYS A 64 -4.25 15.04 9.35
N PRO A 65 -3.90 14.95 10.67
CA PRO A 65 -4.80 14.36 11.67
C PRO A 65 -6.11 15.15 11.81
N GLN A 66 -6.10 16.44 11.48
CA GLN A 66 -7.30 17.27 11.52
C GLN A 66 -8.37 16.80 10.51
N TYR A 67 -8.01 16.02 9.51
CA TYR A 67 -8.95 15.45 8.54
C TYR A 67 -9.21 13.97 8.79
N GLY A 68 -8.76 13.43 9.93
CA GLY A 68 -9.05 12.06 10.31
C GLY A 68 -7.95 11.06 10.05
N LEU A 69 -6.85 11.45 9.41
CA LEU A 69 -5.71 10.55 9.21
C LEU A 69 -4.86 10.54 10.47
N MET A 70 -4.79 9.37 11.12
CA MET A 70 -4.05 9.21 12.36
C MET A 70 -2.59 9.63 12.19
N LYS A 71 -2.06 10.33 13.19
CA LYS A 71 -0.65 10.71 13.21
C LYS A 71 0.25 9.48 13.04
N GLY A 72 1.25 9.60 12.18
CA GLY A 72 2.18 8.51 11.89
C GLY A 72 1.70 7.54 10.83
N TYR A 73 0.50 7.76 10.28
CA TYR A 73 -0.03 6.97 9.17
C TYR A 73 0.02 7.77 7.87
N CYS A 74 -0.05 7.06 6.76
CA CYS A 74 -0.13 7.67 5.45
C CYS A 74 -1.07 6.87 4.56
N ILE A 75 -1.57 7.56 3.54
CA ILE A 75 -2.25 6.91 2.41
C ILE A 75 -1.39 7.20 1.19
N PHE A 76 -0.98 6.16 0.48
CA PHE A 76 -0.32 6.37 -0.80
C PHE A 76 -1.16 5.76 -1.91
N GLY A 77 -1.12 6.40 -3.07
CA GLY A 77 -1.92 6.01 -4.21
C GLY A 77 -1.08 5.82 -5.47
N TRP A 78 -1.67 5.09 -6.39
CA TRP A 78 -1.03 4.79 -7.67
C TRP A 78 -2.00 4.87 -8.85
#